data_7773f5d8333fbde0a3773fcee1a83eb4
#
_entry.id   7773f5d8333fbde0a3773fcee1a83eb4
#
_cell.length_a   1.000
_cell.length_b   1.000
_cell.length_c   1.000
_cell.angle_alpha   90.00
_cell.angle_beta   90.00
_cell.angle_gamma   90.00
#
_symmetry.space_group_name_H-M   'P 1'
#
loop_
_entity.id
_entity.type
_entity.pdbx_description
1 polymer ?
#
loop_
_entity_poly.entity_id
_entity_poly.type
_entity_poly.pdbx_seq_one_letter_code
_entity_poly.pdbx_strand_id
1 'polypeptide(L)'
;LTLAVLLGGCSAGAEKAPKKEVGIQLYSVRSLIGAFGNNQEDYKPVLKQLADMGYTSVEAASYKDGKIYGQTPEQFRKDVEEAGMKVLSTHCTINLSDEELAAGDFSKALAWWDECIAAHKAAGAEYIVVPSMRKVSTLEELATYCRYFNEVGARCKAAGLKFGYHNHSREFEKIEDRVMLDYMIENTDPDKVLFEMDVYWAVMGKASPVDYFKKYPGRFKLLHIKDRREIGQSGMVGFDAIFANAETAGVENIIVEI
;
A
#
# COMPACT_ATOMS: atom_id res chain seq x y z
N LEU A 1 -69.50 22.04 1.78
CA LEU A 1 -68.36 21.32 2.45
C LEU A 1 -67.28 21.11 1.41
N THR A 2 -66.20 21.96 1.51
CA THR A 2 -65.03 21.93 0.63
C THR A 2 -63.93 21.21 1.38
N LEU A 3 -63.47 20.06 0.87
CA LEU A 3 -62.39 19.26 1.44
C LEU A 3 -61.06 19.73 0.84
N ALA A 4 -60.22 20.42 1.62
CA ALA A 4 -58.87 20.80 1.23
C ALA A 4 -57.93 19.61 1.51
N VAL A 5 -57.36 19.01 0.48
CA VAL A 5 -56.32 18.01 0.58
C VAL A 5 -54.96 18.74 0.63
N LEU A 6 -54.30 18.73 1.80
CA LEU A 6 -52.92 19.17 1.98
C LEU A 6 -51.98 18.05 1.47
N LEU A 7 -51.44 18.26 0.28
CA LEU A 7 -50.31 17.47 -0.21
C LEU A 7 -49.00 17.96 0.48
N GLY A 8 -48.63 17.30 1.57
CA GLY A 8 -47.32 17.45 2.18
C GLY A 8 -46.25 16.79 1.30
N GLY A 9 -45.53 17.60 0.52
CA GLY A 9 -44.36 17.14 -0.20
C GLY A 9 -43.20 16.87 0.76
N CYS A 10 -42.96 15.61 1.12
CA CYS A 10 -41.69 15.18 1.69
C CYS A 10 -40.60 15.22 0.58
N SER A 11 -39.82 16.27 0.53
CA SER A 11 -38.56 16.27 -0.18
C SER A 11 -37.60 15.36 0.59
N ALA A 12 -37.57 14.08 0.24
CA ALA A 12 -36.47 13.21 0.65
C ALA A 12 -35.20 13.77 -0.01
N GLY A 13 -34.37 14.42 0.80
CA GLY A 13 -33.03 14.79 0.39
C GLY A 13 -32.34 13.51 -0.04
N ALA A 14 -31.96 13.40 -1.32
CA ALA A 14 -31.15 12.32 -1.80
C ALA A 14 -29.83 12.35 -0.97
N GLU A 15 -29.68 11.41 -0.03
CA GLU A 15 -28.39 11.17 0.60
C GLU A 15 -27.39 10.95 -0.54
N LYS A 16 -26.39 11.84 -0.65
CA LYS A 16 -25.29 11.61 -1.59
C LYS A 16 -24.65 10.30 -1.22
N ALA A 17 -24.63 9.36 -2.16
CA ALA A 17 -23.88 8.11 -1.99
C ALA A 17 -22.48 8.43 -1.42
N PRO A 18 -22.00 7.68 -0.43
CA PRO A 18 -20.69 7.94 0.16
C PRO A 18 -19.65 7.99 -0.95
N LYS A 19 -18.82 9.05 -0.93
CA LYS A 19 -17.76 9.23 -1.92
C LYS A 19 -16.80 8.04 -1.76
N LYS A 20 -16.63 7.25 -2.81
CA LYS A 20 -15.68 6.13 -2.79
C LYS A 20 -14.27 6.69 -2.62
N GLU A 21 -13.54 6.19 -1.62
CA GLU A 21 -12.14 6.53 -1.42
C GLU A 21 -11.28 5.68 -2.33
N VAL A 22 -10.44 6.34 -3.14
CA VAL A 22 -9.48 5.68 -4.04
C VAL A 22 -8.14 6.38 -3.92
N GLY A 23 -7.10 5.61 -3.60
CA GLY A 23 -5.73 6.10 -3.56
C GLY A 23 -5.04 6.01 -4.91
N ILE A 24 -3.94 6.74 -5.05
CA ILE A 24 -2.99 6.67 -6.16
C ILE A 24 -1.58 6.45 -5.63
N GLN A 25 -0.89 5.43 -6.17
CA GLN A 25 0.55 5.27 -5.95
C GLN A 25 1.29 6.29 -6.80
N LEU A 26 2.04 7.18 -6.15
CA LEU A 26 2.74 8.30 -6.82
C LEU A 26 3.87 7.84 -7.76
N TYR A 27 4.29 6.58 -7.67
CA TYR A 27 5.19 5.99 -8.67
C TYR A 27 4.59 5.97 -10.08
N SER A 28 3.27 5.95 -10.20
CA SER A 28 2.54 6.06 -11.46
C SER A 28 2.85 7.34 -12.23
N VAL A 29 3.16 8.41 -11.51
CA VAL A 29 3.50 9.73 -12.06
C VAL A 29 4.98 10.10 -11.88
N ARG A 30 5.85 9.11 -11.65
CA ARG A 30 7.30 9.28 -11.40
C ARG A 30 8.05 10.08 -12.48
N SER A 31 7.58 10.02 -13.71
CA SER A 31 8.16 10.82 -14.80
C SER A 31 7.95 12.33 -14.62
N LEU A 32 6.96 12.73 -13.82
CA LEU A 32 6.60 14.12 -13.55
C LEU A 32 7.16 14.61 -12.21
N ILE A 33 7.19 13.76 -11.20
CA ILE A 33 7.56 14.18 -9.82
C ILE A 33 8.80 13.47 -9.25
N GLY A 34 9.32 12.47 -9.97
CA GLY A 34 10.41 11.63 -9.49
C GLY A 34 9.96 10.51 -8.56
N ALA A 35 10.93 9.72 -8.09
CA ALA A 35 10.74 8.63 -7.11
C ALA A 35 12.10 8.27 -6.48
N PHE A 36 12.07 7.53 -5.36
CA PHE A 36 13.26 6.96 -4.70
C PHE A 36 14.41 7.96 -4.47
N GLY A 37 14.08 9.22 -4.10
CA GLY A 37 15.05 10.28 -3.83
C GLY A 37 15.46 11.10 -5.04
N ASN A 38 15.07 10.74 -6.26
CA ASN A 38 15.23 11.55 -7.47
C ASN A 38 13.96 12.39 -7.69
N ASN A 39 13.83 13.48 -6.93
CA ASN A 39 12.60 14.26 -6.90
C ASN A 39 12.68 15.44 -7.88
N GLN A 40 11.54 15.82 -8.47
CA GLN A 40 11.35 17.08 -9.17
C GLN A 40 11.01 18.18 -8.15
N GLU A 41 11.43 19.41 -8.43
CA GLU A 41 11.27 20.53 -7.48
C GLU A 41 9.80 20.92 -7.28
N ASP A 42 8.99 20.85 -8.33
CA ASP A 42 7.59 21.26 -8.26
C ASP A 42 6.62 20.09 -8.57
N TYR A 43 6.26 19.37 -7.53
CA TYR A 43 5.31 18.26 -7.62
C TYR A 43 3.84 18.67 -7.28
N LYS A 44 3.63 19.86 -6.73
CA LYS A 44 2.29 20.31 -6.26
C LYS A 44 1.23 20.39 -7.38
N PRO A 45 1.52 20.89 -8.59
CA PRO A 45 0.56 20.89 -9.68
C PRO A 45 0.07 19.47 -10.04
N VAL A 46 0.96 18.48 -9.93
CA VAL A 46 0.59 17.08 -10.19
C VAL A 46 -0.34 16.54 -9.11
N LEU A 47 -0.09 16.85 -7.82
CA LEU A 47 -1.00 16.49 -6.74
C LEU A 47 -2.40 17.09 -6.96
N LYS A 48 -2.47 18.36 -7.37
CA LYS A 48 -3.74 19.02 -7.70
C LYS A 48 -4.48 18.33 -8.84
N GLN A 49 -3.77 17.94 -9.91
CA GLN A 49 -4.35 17.22 -11.04
C GLN A 49 -4.91 15.86 -10.60
N LEU A 50 -4.19 15.12 -9.77
CA LEU A 50 -4.65 13.84 -9.24
C LEU A 50 -5.92 13.99 -8.40
N ALA A 51 -5.97 15.01 -7.55
CA ALA A 51 -7.19 15.31 -6.77
C ALA A 51 -8.36 15.71 -7.66
N ASP A 52 -8.14 16.50 -8.72
CA ASP A 52 -9.16 16.90 -9.69
C ASP A 52 -9.68 15.70 -10.50
N MET A 53 -8.87 14.65 -10.70
CA MET A 53 -9.28 13.36 -11.28
C MET A 53 -10.15 12.53 -10.33
N GLY A 54 -10.21 12.89 -9.04
CA GLY A 54 -11.06 12.23 -8.04
C GLY A 54 -10.34 11.31 -7.07
N TYR A 55 -9.01 11.22 -7.11
CA TYR A 55 -8.25 10.53 -6.07
C TYR A 55 -8.39 11.24 -4.74
N THR A 56 -8.50 10.46 -3.66
CA THR A 56 -8.74 10.96 -2.31
C THR A 56 -7.53 10.80 -1.38
N SER A 57 -6.58 9.99 -1.81
CA SER A 57 -5.35 9.72 -1.05
C SER A 57 -4.18 9.38 -1.94
N VAL A 58 -2.99 9.50 -1.38
CA VAL A 58 -1.75 9.13 -2.05
C VAL A 58 -1.01 8.04 -1.28
N GLU A 59 -0.32 7.19 -2.04
CA GLU A 59 0.78 6.38 -1.53
C GLU A 59 2.07 6.94 -2.09
N ALA A 60 2.97 7.38 -1.20
CA ALA A 60 4.23 8.00 -1.59
C ALA A 60 5.26 6.93 -2.03
N ALA A 61 6.18 7.29 -2.93
CA ALA A 61 7.24 6.39 -3.42
C ALA A 61 8.63 7.05 -3.36
N SER A 62 8.82 8.02 -2.48
CA SER A 62 10.11 8.69 -2.35
C SER A 62 10.36 9.13 -0.92
N TYR A 63 11.08 8.28 -0.18
CA TYR A 63 11.60 8.59 1.15
C TYR A 63 13.12 8.48 1.13
N LYS A 64 13.80 9.49 1.62
CA LYS A 64 15.26 9.53 1.77
C LYS A 64 15.68 10.51 2.86
N ASP A 65 16.54 10.05 3.79
CA ASP A 65 17.17 10.88 4.80
C ASP A 65 16.15 11.76 5.59
N GLY A 66 15.07 11.15 6.05
CA GLY A 66 14.01 11.82 6.81
C GLY A 66 13.06 12.70 5.98
N LYS A 67 13.19 12.73 4.65
CA LYS A 67 12.39 13.56 3.75
C LYS A 67 11.54 12.70 2.82
N ILE A 68 10.35 13.22 2.50
CA ILE A 68 9.43 12.63 1.52
C ILE A 68 9.33 13.60 0.34
N TYR A 69 9.67 13.15 -0.87
CA TYR A 69 9.80 14.01 -2.06
C TYR A 69 10.67 15.25 -1.83
N GLY A 70 11.73 15.12 -1.02
CA GLY A 70 12.65 16.21 -0.69
C GLY A 70 12.14 17.22 0.33
N GLN A 71 10.89 17.10 0.79
CA GLN A 71 10.26 17.96 1.78
C GLN A 71 10.36 17.35 3.19
N THR A 72 10.19 18.21 4.22
CA THR A 72 9.93 17.65 5.57
C THR A 72 8.62 16.88 5.56
N PRO A 73 8.46 15.88 6.43
CA PRO A 73 7.21 15.09 6.51
C PRO A 73 5.96 15.94 6.67
N GLU A 74 6.03 16.96 7.52
CA GLU A 74 4.93 17.90 7.80
C GLU A 74 4.60 18.76 6.56
N GLN A 75 5.64 19.19 5.80
CA GLN A 75 5.42 19.96 4.59
C GLN A 75 4.80 19.10 3.49
N PHE A 76 5.28 17.85 3.31
CA PHE A 76 4.66 16.92 2.37
C PHE A 76 3.19 16.66 2.71
N ARG A 77 2.89 16.39 3.98
CA ARG A 77 1.51 16.26 4.46
C ARG A 77 0.66 17.46 4.09
N LYS A 78 1.13 18.66 4.42
CA LYS A 78 0.44 19.90 4.12
C LYS A 78 0.16 20.07 2.63
N ASP A 79 1.15 19.78 1.77
CA ASP A 79 1.01 19.91 0.32
C ASP A 79 -0.04 18.94 -0.24
N VAL A 80 -0.11 17.71 0.28
CA VAL A 80 -1.14 16.71 -0.08
C VAL A 80 -2.52 17.13 0.41
N GLU A 81 -2.63 17.65 1.65
CA GLU A 81 -3.90 18.13 2.23
C GLU A 81 -4.40 19.38 1.50
N GLU A 82 -3.52 20.30 1.11
CA GLU A 82 -3.86 21.49 0.29
C GLU A 82 -4.36 21.11 -1.11
N ALA A 83 -3.90 20.00 -1.67
CA ALA A 83 -4.43 19.46 -2.92
C ALA A 83 -5.82 18.81 -2.77
N GLY A 84 -6.27 18.54 -1.54
CA GLY A 84 -7.57 17.93 -1.22
C GLY A 84 -7.50 16.40 -1.04
N MET A 85 -6.32 15.84 -0.78
CA MET A 85 -6.08 14.42 -0.53
C MET A 85 -5.49 14.19 0.87
N LYS A 86 -5.33 12.92 1.26
CA LYS A 86 -4.60 12.52 2.47
C LYS A 86 -3.39 11.64 2.11
N VAL A 87 -2.37 11.65 2.96
CA VAL A 87 -1.29 10.66 2.89
C VAL A 87 -1.80 9.36 3.50
N LEU A 88 -2.08 8.35 2.69
CA LEU A 88 -2.58 7.07 3.16
C LEU A 88 -1.43 6.13 3.50
N SER A 89 -0.52 5.96 2.57
CA SER A 89 0.54 4.96 2.62
C SER A 89 1.82 5.48 1.99
N THR A 90 2.89 4.73 2.17
CA THR A 90 4.17 5.02 1.54
C THR A 90 4.95 3.73 1.29
N HIS A 91 5.57 3.66 0.11
CA HIS A 91 6.55 2.64 -0.21
C HIS A 91 7.93 3.07 0.23
N CYS A 92 8.49 2.37 1.20
CA CYS A 92 9.89 2.53 1.59
C CYS A 92 10.47 1.22 2.14
N THR A 93 11.78 1.07 2.05
CA THR A 93 12.48 -0.12 2.52
C THR A 93 13.94 0.17 2.80
N ILE A 94 14.52 -0.60 3.71
CA ILE A 94 15.94 -0.87 3.80
C ILE A 94 16.16 -2.38 3.81
N ASN A 95 17.04 -2.86 2.95
CA ASN A 95 17.40 -4.26 2.94
C ASN A 95 18.42 -4.57 4.03
N LEU A 96 18.33 -5.77 4.60
CA LEU A 96 19.39 -6.30 5.47
C LEU A 96 20.69 -6.42 4.71
N SER A 97 21.81 -6.06 5.33
CA SER A 97 23.15 -6.39 4.83
C SER A 97 23.40 -7.89 4.91
N ASP A 98 24.47 -8.37 4.27
CA ASP A 98 24.84 -9.80 4.34
C ASP A 98 25.17 -10.22 5.77
N GLU A 99 25.80 -9.33 6.55
CA GLU A 99 26.14 -9.58 7.95
C GLU A 99 24.88 -9.64 8.82
N GLU A 100 23.93 -8.72 8.64
CA GLU A 100 22.67 -8.71 9.39
C GLU A 100 21.85 -9.95 9.08
N LEU A 101 21.78 -10.34 7.78
CA LEU A 101 21.05 -11.52 7.35
C LEU A 101 21.65 -12.81 7.93
N ALA A 102 22.97 -12.94 7.89
CA ALA A 102 23.68 -14.11 8.40
C ALA A 102 23.65 -14.20 9.94
N ALA A 103 23.76 -13.08 10.63
CA ALA A 103 23.75 -13.02 12.11
C ALA A 103 22.34 -13.06 12.69
N GLY A 104 21.30 -12.66 11.90
CA GLY A 104 19.95 -12.42 12.42
C GLY A 104 19.89 -11.25 13.42
N ASP A 105 20.82 -10.32 13.32
CA ASP A 105 20.88 -9.07 14.12
C ASP A 105 20.43 -7.91 13.25
N PHE A 106 19.29 -7.31 13.57
CA PHE A 106 18.63 -6.26 12.81
C PHE A 106 18.88 -4.86 13.36
N SER A 107 19.77 -4.70 14.34
CA SER A 107 19.93 -3.46 15.12
C SER A 107 20.14 -2.24 14.23
N LYS A 108 20.94 -2.37 13.16
CA LYS A 108 21.27 -1.30 12.22
C LYS A 108 20.06 -0.91 11.33
N ALA A 109 19.43 -1.93 10.75
CA ALA A 109 18.24 -1.72 9.94
C ALA A 109 17.07 -1.18 10.79
N LEU A 110 16.90 -1.66 12.02
CA LEU A 110 15.87 -1.20 12.94
C LEU A 110 16.08 0.25 13.39
N ALA A 111 17.32 0.70 13.55
CA ALA A 111 17.62 2.12 13.84
C ALA A 111 17.16 3.02 12.68
N TRP A 112 17.40 2.62 11.43
CA TRP A 112 16.87 3.33 10.27
C TRP A 112 15.33 3.33 10.24
N TRP A 113 14.69 2.20 10.62
CA TRP A 113 13.23 2.14 10.69
C TRP A 113 12.66 3.05 11.77
N ASP A 114 13.32 3.23 12.91
CA ASP A 114 12.84 4.16 13.93
C ASP A 114 12.75 5.60 13.40
N GLU A 115 13.73 6.05 12.62
CA GLU A 115 13.71 7.36 11.95
C GLU A 115 12.62 7.41 10.85
N CYS A 116 12.53 6.36 10.04
CA CYS A 116 11.55 6.25 8.97
C CYS A 116 10.11 6.30 9.54
N ILE A 117 9.83 5.53 10.58
CA ILE A 117 8.52 5.48 11.26
C ILE A 117 8.15 6.86 11.83
N ALA A 118 9.08 7.54 12.48
CA ALA A 118 8.86 8.88 13.03
C ALA A 118 8.49 9.89 11.91
N ALA A 119 9.21 9.86 10.79
CA ALA A 119 8.95 10.71 9.63
C ALA A 119 7.57 10.44 9.03
N HIS A 120 7.19 9.17 8.85
CA HIS A 120 5.91 8.82 8.25
C HIS A 120 4.72 9.11 9.16
N LYS A 121 4.90 8.98 10.48
CA LYS A 121 3.92 9.43 11.47
C LYS A 121 3.70 10.95 11.38
N ALA A 122 4.76 11.73 11.25
CA ALA A 122 4.68 13.19 11.07
C ALA A 122 4.00 13.57 9.74
N ALA A 123 4.24 12.78 8.69
CA ALA A 123 3.55 12.93 7.40
C ALA A 123 2.06 12.54 7.43
N GLY A 124 1.56 11.97 8.53
CA GLY A 124 0.16 11.55 8.67
C GLY A 124 -0.19 10.26 7.93
N ALA A 125 0.80 9.46 7.55
CA ALA A 125 0.57 8.15 6.93
C ALA A 125 -0.13 7.18 7.91
N GLU A 126 -0.97 6.31 7.37
CA GLU A 126 -1.59 5.21 8.11
C GLU A 126 -0.78 3.90 7.95
N TYR A 127 -0.17 3.74 6.77
CA TYR A 127 0.57 2.53 6.38
C TYR A 127 1.99 2.86 5.95
N ILE A 128 2.90 1.94 6.22
CA ILE A 128 4.23 1.87 5.62
C ILE A 128 4.35 0.49 4.98
N VAL A 129 4.63 0.45 3.68
CA VAL A 129 4.67 -0.78 2.90
C VAL A 129 6.06 -0.97 2.28
N VAL A 130 6.63 -2.14 2.44
CA VAL A 130 7.86 -2.56 1.76
C VAL A 130 7.52 -2.96 0.33
N PRO A 131 7.97 -2.20 -0.70
CA PRO A 131 7.61 -2.50 -2.09
C PRO A 131 8.39 -3.70 -2.66
N SER A 132 9.54 -3.99 -2.09
CA SER A 132 10.36 -5.14 -2.48
C SER A 132 11.47 -5.36 -1.46
N MET A 133 11.96 -6.58 -1.38
CA MET A 133 13.17 -6.93 -0.62
C MET A 133 14.25 -7.48 -1.54
N ARG A 134 15.49 -7.56 -1.06
CA ARG A 134 16.57 -8.22 -1.80
C ARG A 134 16.19 -9.67 -2.16
N LYS A 135 16.83 -10.20 -3.19
CA LYS A 135 16.66 -11.61 -3.52
C LYS A 135 17.20 -12.50 -2.38
N VAL A 136 16.37 -13.44 -1.96
CA VAL A 136 16.74 -14.53 -1.03
C VAL A 136 16.69 -15.85 -1.78
N SER A 137 17.51 -16.80 -1.38
CA SER A 137 17.70 -18.05 -2.11
C SER A 137 17.34 -19.29 -1.30
N THR A 138 17.18 -19.16 0.02
CA THR A 138 16.83 -20.26 0.92
C THR A 138 15.64 -19.89 1.81
N LEU A 139 14.93 -20.90 2.32
CA LEU A 139 13.87 -20.67 3.31
C LEU A 139 14.42 -20.14 4.63
N GLU A 140 15.68 -20.41 4.97
CA GLU A 140 16.32 -19.85 6.16
C GLU A 140 16.49 -18.32 6.05
N GLU A 141 16.99 -17.83 4.92
CA GLU A 141 17.06 -16.39 4.63
C GLU A 141 15.66 -15.75 4.66
N LEU A 142 14.68 -16.41 4.06
CA LEU A 142 13.29 -15.92 4.06
C LEU A 142 12.69 -15.90 5.47
N ALA A 143 12.96 -16.92 6.31
CA ALA A 143 12.56 -16.94 7.71
C ALA A 143 13.18 -15.77 8.49
N THR A 144 14.43 -15.43 8.19
CA THR A 144 15.11 -14.28 8.78
C THR A 144 14.41 -12.97 8.40
N TYR A 145 14.01 -12.81 7.13
CA TYR A 145 13.21 -11.66 6.71
C TYR A 145 11.82 -11.63 7.37
N CYS A 146 11.15 -12.75 7.57
CA CYS A 146 9.87 -12.80 8.29
C CYS A 146 10.03 -12.32 9.74
N ARG A 147 11.11 -12.73 10.44
CA ARG A 147 11.41 -12.21 11.79
C ARG A 147 11.68 -10.71 11.77
N TYR A 148 12.49 -10.25 10.81
CA TYR A 148 12.77 -8.84 10.62
C TYR A 148 11.49 -8.01 10.39
N PHE A 149 10.60 -8.45 9.50
CA PHE A 149 9.33 -7.76 9.25
C PHE A 149 8.40 -7.76 10.47
N ASN A 150 8.40 -8.83 11.28
CA ASN A 150 7.68 -8.84 12.55
C ASN A 150 8.21 -7.78 13.54
N GLU A 151 9.53 -7.57 13.61
CA GLU A 151 10.14 -6.53 14.44
C GLU A 151 9.78 -5.12 13.93
N VAL A 152 9.88 -4.88 12.62
CA VAL A 152 9.47 -3.61 12.03
C VAL A 152 7.98 -3.36 12.25
N GLY A 153 7.13 -4.35 12.01
CA GLY A 153 5.69 -4.26 12.24
C GLY A 153 5.32 -3.95 13.69
N ALA A 154 6.04 -4.55 14.65
CA ALA A 154 5.86 -4.24 16.08
C ALA A 154 6.18 -2.75 16.39
N ARG A 155 7.25 -2.19 15.79
CA ARG A 155 7.63 -0.78 15.95
C ARG A 155 6.61 0.16 15.29
N CYS A 156 6.13 -0.16 14.08
CA CYS A 156 5.07 0.58 13.43
C CYS A 156 3.80 0.60 14.28
N LYS A 157 3.37 -0.57 14.78
CA LYS A 157 2.20 -0.70 15.66
C LYS A 157 2.33 0.12 16.93
N ALA A 158 3.50 0.11 17.58
CA ALA A 158 3.77 0.94 18.76
C ALA A 158 3.69 2.45 18.46
N ALA A 159 4.01 2.87 17.24
CA ALA A 159 3.90 4.25 16.77
C ALA A 159 2.48 4.62 16.31
N GLY A 160 1.55 3.64 16.21
CA GLY A 160 0.18 3.84 15.70
C GLY A 160 0.07 3.75 14.18
N LEU A 161 1.06 3.13 13.52
CA LEU A 161 1.09 2.86 12.08
C LEU A 161 0.88 1.38 11.80
N LYS A 162 0.45 1.06 10.59
CA LYS A 162 0.36 -0.32 10.09
C LYS A 162 1.52 -0.59 9.14
N PHE A 163 2.08 -1.81 9.21
CA PHE A 163 3.21 -2.22 8.37
C PHE A 163 2.80 -3.34 7.42
N GLY A 164 3.24 -3.27 6.17
CA GLY A 164 2.91 -4.24 5.16
C GLY A 164 4.02 -4.56 4.17
N TYR A 165 3.74 -5.58 3.35
CA TYR A 165 4.59 -6.00 2.23
C TYR A 165 3.76 -6.04 0.95
N HIS A 166 4.29 -5.46 -0.13
CA HIS A 166 3.72 -5.46 -1.47
C HIS A 166 4.39 -6.54 -2.34
N ASN A 167 3.59 -7.32 -3.06
CA ASN A 167 4.11 -8.37 -3.93
C ASN A 167 4.37 -7.87 -5.35
N HIS A 168 5.38 -8.47 -5.96
CA HIS A 168 5.54 -8.58 -7.41
C HIS A 168 5.28 -10.02 -7.87
N SER A 169 5.65 -10.35 -9.10
CA SER A 169 5.46 -11.71 -9.64
C SER A 169 6.39 -12.75 -9.02
N ARG A 170 7.58 -12.34 -8.58
CA ARG A 170 8.58 -13.25 -8.01
C ARG A 170 8.16 -13.87 -6.68
N GLU A 171 7.32 -13.22 -5.91
CA GLU A 171 6.83 -13.74 -4.62
C GLU A 171 5.92 -14.97 -4.80
N PHE A 172 5.47 -15.24 -6.03
CA PHE A 172 4.74 -16.46 -6.40
C PHE A 172 5.65 -17.59 -6.92
N GLU A 173 6.94 -17.35 -7.01
CA GLU A 173 7.94 -18.40 -7.30
C GLU A 173 8.25 -19.19 -6.03
N LYS A 174 8.80 -20.40 -6.24
CA LYS A 174 9.25 -21.24 -5.14
C LYS A 174 10.68 -20.93 -4.74
N ILE A 175 10.90 -20.87 -3.44
CA ILE A 175 12.21 -21.01 -2.82
C ILE A 175 12.24 -22.41 -2.21
N GLU A 176 13.17 -23.26 -2.67
CA GLU A 176 13.18 -24.69 -2.38
C GLU A 176 11.83 -25.33 -2.82
N ASP A 177 10.99 -25.79 -1.91
CA ASP A 177 9.71 -26.42 -2.20
C ASP A 177 8.47 -25.53 -1.87
N ARG A 178 8.68 -24.33 -1.32
CA ARG A 178 7.61 -23.44 -0.83
C ARG A 178 7.46 -22.19 -1.70
N VAL A 179 6.22 -21.80 -2.01
CA VAL A 179 5.94 -20.49 -2.62
C VAL A 179 6.31 -19.38 -1.63
N MET A 180 7.09 -18.41 -2.09
CA MET A 180 7.65 -17.36 -1.25
C MET A 180 6.56 -16.56 -0.51
N LEU A 181 5.51 -16.11 -1.21
CA LEU A 181 4.43 -15.34 -0.58
C LEU A 181 3.67 -16.17 0.46
N ASP A 182 3.38 -17.44 0.16
CA ASP A 182 2.74 -18.34 1.12
C ASP A 182 3.56 -18.43 2.42
N TYR A 183 4.86 -18.66 2.25
CA TYR A 183 5.78 -18.76 3.40
C TYR A 183 5.80 -17.47 4.22
N MET A 184 5.84 -16.30 3.56
CA MET A 184 5.82 -15.00 4.24
C MET A 184 4.53 -14.81 5.02
N ILE A 185 3.37 -15.11 4.42
CA ILE A 185 2.06 -14.97 5.08
C ILE A 185 1.96 -15.88 6.30
N GLU A 186 2.43 -17.12 6.19
CA GLU A 186 2.36 -18.13 7.26
C GLU A 186 3.36 -17.88 8.40
N ASN A 187 4.48 -17.19 8.14
CA ASN A 187 5.56 -16.96 9.10
C ASN A 187 5.67 -15.50 9.58
N THR A 188 4.68 -14.65 9.27
CA THR A 188 4.55 -13.32 9.83
C THR A 188 3.31 -13.19 10.69
N ASP A 189 3.43 -12.43 11.78
CA ASP A 189 2.36 -12.16 12.73
C ASP A 189 1.28 -11.29 12.07
N PRO A 190 0.02 -11.75 11.95
CA PRO A 190 -1.06 -11.00 11.30
C PRO A 190 -1.39 -9.66 11.99
N ASP A 191 -1.04 -9.53 13.29
CA ASP A 191 -1.22 -8.29 14.03
C ASP A 191 -0.11 -7.25 13.80
N LYS A 192 0.96 -7.64 13.11
CA LYS A 192 2.14 -6.82 12.86
C LYS A 192 2.41 -6.57 11.39
N VAL A 193 2.14 -7.57 10.53
CA VAL A 193 2.45 -7.53 9.11
C VAL A 193 1.20 -7.83 8.29
N LEU A 194 0.74 -6.87 7.55
CA LEU A 194 -0.29 -7.03 6.52
C LEU A 194 0.33 -7.22 5.13
N PHE A 195 -0.50 -7.52 4.16
CA PHE A 195 -0.07 -7.59 2.77
C PHE A 195 -0.87 -6.60 1.91
N GLU A 196 -0.16 -5.97 1.00
CA GLU A 196 -0.72 -5.21 -0.11
C GLU A 196 -0.63 -6.07 -1.37
N MET A 197 -1.79 -6.55 -1.84
CA MET A 197 -1.85 -7.39 -3.03
C MET A 197 -1.83 -6.51 -4.28
N ASP A 198 -0.76 -6.58 -5.06
CA ASP A 198 -0.79 -6.11 -6.43
C ASP A 198 -1.41 -7.21 -7.32
N VAL A 199 -2.60 -6.90 -7.81
CA VAL A 199 -3.42 -7.89 -8.54
C VAL A 199 -2.86 -8.23 -9.92
N TYR A 200 -2.20 -7.27 -10.60
CA TYR A 200 -1.53 -7.52 -11.88
C TYR A 200 -0.31 -8.41 -11.70
N TRP A 201 0.54 -8.10 -10.73
CA TRP A 201 1.73 -8.89 -10.48
C TRP A 201 1.41 -10.30 -9.99
N ALA A 202 0.29 -10.50 -9.27
CA ALA A 202 -0.18 -11.84 -8.94
C ALA A 202 -0.52 -12.63 -10.20
N VAL A 203 -1.25 -12.04 -11.16
CA VAL A 203 -1.57 -12.68 -12.44
C VAL A 203 -0.29 -12.95 -13.24
N MET A 204 0.68 -12.03 -13.26
CA MET A 204 1.98 -12.24 -13.90
C MET A 204 2.79 -13.37 -13.23
N GLY A 205 2.64 -13.55 -11.92
CA GLY A 205 3.16 -14.67 -11.15
C GLY A 205 2.36 -15.97 -11.34
N LYS A 206 1.41 -16.00 -12.27
CA LYS A 206 0.52 -17.15 -12.56
C LYS A 206 -0.32 -17.58 -11.34
N ALA A 207 -0.67 -16.64 -10.49
CA ALA A 207 -1.50 -16.83 -9.32
C ALA A 207 -2.84 -16.10 -9.48
N SER A 208 -3.85 -16.58 -8.76
CA SER A 208 -5.17 -15.95 -8.69
C SER A 208 -5.26 -15.12 -7.40
N PRO A 209 -5.45 -13.78 -7.48
CA PRO A 209 -5.71 -12.98 -6.29
C PRO A 209 -6.87 -13.53 -5.45
N VAL A 210 -7.95 -13.95 -6.11
CA VAL A 210 -9.16 -14.48 -5.43
C VAL A 210 -8.85 -15.77 -4.65
N ASP A 211 -8.01 -16.66 -5.19
CA ASP A 211 -7.62 -17.87 -4.48
C ASP A 211 -6.77 -17.55 -3.24
N TYR A 212 -5.90 -16.54 -3.34
CA TYR A 212 -5.14 -16.03 -2.19
C TYR A 212 -6.04 -15.40 -1.12
N PHE A 213 -7.06 -14.64 -1.52
CA PHE A 213 -8.03 -14.05 -0.58
C PHE A 213 -8.79 -15.14 0.21
N LYS A 214 -9.16 -16.22 -0.47
CA LYS A 214 -9.83 -17.37 0.16
C LYS A 214 -8.89 -18.21 1.01
N LYS A 215 -7.63 -18.34 0.59
CA LYS A 215 -6.60 -19.11 1.31
C LYS A 215 -6.16 -18.40 2.59
N TYR A 216 -6.05 -17.06 2.54
CA TYR A 216 -5.55 -16.23 3.63
C TYR A 216 -6.51 -15.07 3.95
N PRO A 217 -7.73 -15.36 4.43
CA PRO A 217 -8.73 -14.33 4.66
C PRO A 217 -8.25 -13.31 5.69
N GLY A 218 -8.55 -12.04 5.41
CA GLY A 218 -8.21 -10.92 6.30
C GLY A 218 -6.76 -10.42 6.25
N ARG A 219 -5.87 -11.05 5.45
CA ARG A 219 -4.44 -10.69 5.41
C ARG A 219 -4.12 -9.56 4.42
N PHE A 220 -4.98 -9.29 3.42
CA PHE A 220 -4.74 -8.32 2.35
C PHE A 220 -5.53 -7.04 2.64
N LYS A 221 -4.92 -6.11 3.38
CA LYS A 221 -5.56 -4.85 3.81
C LYS A 221 -5.55 -3.77 2.73
N LEU A 222 -4.61 -3.85 1.81
CA LEU A 222 -4.44 -2.94 0.70
C LEU A 222 -4.47 -3.73 -0.61
N LEU A 223 -5.04 -3.14 -1.67
CA LEU A 223 -4.93 -3.65 -3.03
C LEU A 223 -4.29 -2.59 -3.92
N HIS A 224 -3.26 -2.98 -4.66
CA HIS A 224 -2.84 -2.26 -5.86
C HIS A 224 -3.70 -2.71 -7.03
N ILE A 225 -4.54 -1.79 -7.47
CA ILE A 225 -5.36 -1.94 -8.67
C ILE A 225 -4.49 -1.54 -9.85
N LYS A 226 -3.95 -2.56 -10.50
CA LYS A 226 -2.96 -2.43 -11.57
C LYS A 226 -3.32 -3.32 -12.75
N ASP A 227 -2.98 -2.86 -13.94
CA ASP A 227 -2.97 -3.64 -15.19
C ASP A 227 -1.70 -3.29 -15.97
N ARG A 228 -1.53 -3.85 -17.16
CA ARG A 228 -0.32 -3.67 -17.97
C ARG A 228 -0.06 -2.21 -18.35
N ARG A 229 -1.10 -1.45 -18.68
CA ARG A 229 -1.06 -0.02 -19.03
C ARG A 229 -2.27 0.69 -18.44
N GLU A 230 -3.44 0.55 -19.07
CA GLU A 230 -4.68 1.14 -18.58
C GLU A 230 -5.49 0.08 -17.82
N ILE A 231 -6.11 0.46 -16.72
CA ILE A 231 -6.90 -0.46 -15.89
C ILE A 231 -8.02 -1.10 -16.72
N GLY A 232 -8.04 -2.43 -16.76
CA GLY A 232 -9.01 -3.24 -17.50
C GLY A 232 -8.67 -3.47 -18.98
N GLN A 233 -7.67 -2.78 -19.53
CA GLN A 233 -7.37 -2.86 -20.97
C GLN A 233 -6.85 -4.23 -21.39
N SER A 234 -6.07 -4.90 -20.58
CA SER A 234 -5.48 -6.19 -20.93
C SER A 234 -6.50 -7.33 -20.97
N GLY A 235 -7.59 -7.21 -20.22
CA GLY A 235 -8.56 -8.28 -20.00
C GLY A 235 -8.00 -9.47 -19.19
N MET A 236 -6.76 -9.39 -18.68
CA MET A 236 -6.12 -10.49 -17.94
C MET A 236 -6.43 -10.47 -16.46
N VAL A 237 -6.70 -9.28 -15.91
CA VAL A 237 -7.00 -9.08 -14.48
C VAL A 237 -8.51 -9.12 -14.29
N GLY A 238 -8.99 -10.09 -13.55
CA GLY A 238 -10.43 -10.30 -13.27
C GLY A 238 -10.97 -9.36 -12.19
N PHE A 239 -11.02 -8.05 -12.45
CA PHE A 239 -11.39 -7.02 -11.47
C PHE A 239 -12.74 -7.27 -10.80
N ASP A 240 -13.76 -7.72 -11.55
CA ASP A 240 -15.09 -8.01 -10.98
C ASP A 240 -15.00 -9.07 -9.88
N ALA A 241 -14.28 -10.16 -10.14
CA ALA A 241 -14.08 -11.23 -9.16
C ALA A 241 -13.24 -10.77 -7.97
N ILE A 242 -12.21 -9.92 -8.21
CA ILE A 242 -11.37 -9.34 -7.16
C ILE A 242 -12.22 -8.49 -6.22
N PHE A 243 -12.99 -7.54 -6.76
CA PHE A 243 -13.85 -6.68 -5.94
C PHE A 243 -14.97 -7.44 -5.22
N ALA A 244 -15.54 -8.47 -5.86
CA ALA A 244 -16.55 -9.34 -5.21
C ALA A 244 -15.99 -10.14 -4.01
N ASN A 245 -14.66 -10.32 -3.92
CA ASN A 245 -14.00 -11.03 -2.81
C ASN A 245 -13.16 -10.10 -1.91
N ALA A 246 -13.27 -8.78 -2.06
CA ALA A 246 -12.50 -7.81 -1.29
C ALA A 246 -12.76 -7.88 0.23
N GLU A 247 -14.00 -8.16 0.64
CA GLU A 247 -14.36 -8.36 2.04
C GLU A 247 -13.65 -9.60 2.63
N THR A 248 -13.62 -10.71 1.89
CA THR A 248 -12.91 -11.94 2.30
C THR A 248 -11.41 -11.67 2.46
N ALA A 249 -10.82 -10.89 1.56
CA ALA A 249 -9.43 -10.46 1.63
C ALA A 249 -9.14 -9.60 2.87
N GLY A 250 -10.15 -8.89 3.38
CA GLY A 250 -10.06 -7.92 4.47
C GLY A 250 -9.61 -6.54 4.01
N VAL A 251 -9.91 -6.18 2.76
CA VAL A 251 -9.48 -4.91 2.13
C VAL A 251 -10.05 -3.70 2.86
N GLU A 252 -9.16 -2.81 3.27
CA GLU A 252 -9.49 -1.52 3.89
C GLU A 252 -9.39 -0.38 2.87
N ASN A 253 -8.40 -0.44 1.97
CA ASN A 253 -8.18 0.60 0.96
C ASN A 253 -7.74 0.00 -0.38
N ILE A 254 -8.06 0.72 -1.45
CA ILE A 254 -7.60 0.43 -2.80
C ILE A 254 -6.75 1.59 -3.32
N ILE A 255 -5.68 1.25 -4.01
CA ILE A 255 -4.68 2.19 -4.54
C ILE A 255 -4.43 1.84 -6.00
N VAL A 256 -4.60 2.80 -6.90
CA VAL A 256 -4.29 2.62 -8.33
C VAL A 256 -2.80 2.77 -8.55
N GLU A 257 -2.21 1.87 -9.33
CA GLU A 257 -0.83 1.97 -9.83
C GLU A 257 -0.76 1.63 -11.32
N ILE A 258 0.00 2.46 -12.09
CA ILE A 258 0.21 2.25 -13.52
C ILE A 258 1.70 2.44 -13.88
#